data_a42e3dcc0a804545a5348a259b537de9
#
_entry.id   a42e3dcc0a804545a5348a259b537de9
#
_cell.length_a   1.000
_cell.length_b   1.000
_cell.length_c   1.000
_cell.angle_alpha   90.00
_cell.angle_beta   90.00
_cell.angle_gamma   90.00
#
_symmetry.space_group_name_H-M   'P 1'
#
loop_
_entity.id
_entity.type
_entity.pdbx_description
1 polymer ?
#
loop_
_entity_poly.entity_id
_entity_poly.type
_entity_poly.pdbx_seq_one_letter_code
_entity_poly.pdbx_strand_id
1 'polypeptide(L)'
;IASARQQVADGQAQIATAQKKLDEGWNQYNDGKKKYNAGKKKLDAAKKELEDGKKQIAAGKAELEQKQQELNAGIAQIQEGQQAVETQLAQLQEQIPQLEAGIGQLQAAVEGLEAAQNAVAQLEAAVQEKQSAVEAAQAARDEAAQKVENGELTEEELAGYEQALAQAQAELEAVNGALAQAQESLNACQQAAAQKTELEANLSAANAGVETLQAKKTELAQTLENLSANQTAIDEGKAKLNEEEAKLGPAEKEIAANEKTLKDSKKKLDASLKK
;
A
#
# COMPACT_ATOMS: atom_id res chain seq x y z
N ILE A 1 31.57 81.68 -80.89
CA ILE A 1 32.52 80.86 -80.14
C ILE A 1 32.28 80.99 -78.62
N ALA A 2 32.07 82.21 -78.09
CA ALA A 2 31.84 82.45 -76.67
C ALA A 2 30.54 81.78 -76.16
N SER A 3 29.44 81.86 -76.90
CA SER A 3 28.17 81.25 -76.57
C SER A 3 28.25 79.72 -76.51
N ALA A 4 28.99 79.10 -77.45
CA ALA A 4 29.17 77.60 -77.39
C ALA A 4 30.02 77.14 -76.21
N ARG A 5 31.05 77.96 -75.78
CA ARG A 5 31.81 77.65 -74.56
C ARG A 5 30.96 77.71 -73.28
N GLN A 6 30.06 78.74 -73.25
CA GLN A 6 29.13 78.86 -72.12
C GLN A 6 28.16 77.68 -72.04
N GLN A 7 27.58 77.25 -73.18
CA GLN A 7 26.70 76.13 -73.24
C GLN A 7 27.40 74.79 -72.79
N VAL A 8 28.68 74.63 -73.15
CA VAL A 8 29.44 73.43 -72.68
C VAL A 8 29.72 73.50 -71.15
N ALA A 9 30.05 74.67 -70.60
CA ALA A 9 30.25 74.89 -69.19
C ALA A 9 28.97 74.63 -68.39
N ASP A 10 27.84 75.12 -68.87
CA ASP A 10 26.50 74.89 -68.25
C ASP A 10 26.09 73.43 -68.34
N GLY A 11 26.38 72.74 -69.46
CA GLY A 11 26.19 71.30 -69.58
C GLY A 11 27.04 70.47 -68.62
N GLN A 12 28.34 70.87 -68.46
CA GLN A 12 29.23 70.24 -67.52
C GLN A 12 28.76 70.39 -66.03
N ALA A 13 28.27 71.63 -65.69
CA ALA A 13 27.69 71.87 -64.36
C ALA A 13 26.42 71.01 -64.07
N GLN A 14 25.58 70.89 -65.14
CA GLN A 14 24.41 70.00 -65.02
C GLN A 14 24.77 68.52 -64.84
N ILE A 15 25.79 68.05 -65.59
CA ILE A 15 26.28 66.65 -65.42
C ILE A 15 26.85 66.43 -64.01
N ALA A 16 27.70 67.36 -63.54
CA ALA A 16 28.25 67.30 -62.17
C ALA A 16 27.16 67.27 -61.10
N THR A 17 26.10 68.07 -61.26
CA THR A 17 24.97 68.14 -60.37
C THR A 17 24.18 66.82 -60.42
N ALA A 18 23.98 66.24 -61.60
CA ALA A 18 23.31 64.95 -61.79
C ALA A 18 24.11 63.77 -61.17
N GLN A 19 25.44 63.80 -61.37
CA GLN A 19 26.35 62.81 -60.74
C GLN A 19 26.26 62.85 -59.21
N LYS A 20 26.29 64.04 -58.63
CA LYS A 20 26.17 64.22 -57.17
C LYS A 20 24.83 63.67 -56.65
N LYS A 21 23.74 63.99 -57.33
CA LYS A 21 22.43 63.42 -56.96
C LYS A 21 22.37 61.89 -57.09
N LEU A 22 23.01 61.30 -58.08
CA LEU A 22 23.11 59.89 -58.27
C LEU A 22 23.92 59.23 -57.13
N ASP A 23 25.05 59.80 -56.76
CA ASP A 23 25.90 59.33 -55.66
C ASP A 23 25.15 59.37 -54.31
N GLU A 24 24.47 60.45 -54.03
CA GLU A 24 23.62 60.62 -52.84
C GLU A 24 22.50 59.59 -52.82
N GLY A 25 21.81 59.37 -53.94
CA GLY A 25 20.78 58.36 -54.09
C GLY A 25 21.31 56.95 -53.88
N TRP A 26 22.48 56.63 -54.41
CA TRP A 26 23.11 55.31 -54.25
C TRP A 26 23.58 55.08 -52.82
N ASN A 27 24.08 56.07 -52.12
CA ASN A 27 24.43 55.98 -50.71
C ASN A 27 23.20 55.79 -49.86
N GLN A 28 22.10 56.51 -50.10
CA GLN A 28 20.80 56.28 -49.41
C GLN A 28 20.24 54.85 -49.63
N TYR A 29 20.33 54.32 -50.84
CA TYR A 29 19.93 52.98 -51.16
C TYR A 29 20.77 51.92 -50.39
N ASN A 30 22.11 52.09 -50.41
CA ASN A 30 22.98 51.15 -49.70
C ASN A 30 22.77 51.17 -48.21
N ASP A 31 22.52 52.30 -47.58
CA ASP A 31 22.16 52.39 -46.16
C ASP A 31 20.80 51.81 -45.86
N GLY A 32 19.84 52.06 -46.75
CA GLY A 32 18.54 51.37 -46.64
C GLY A 32 18.64 49.86 -46.73
N LYS A 33 19.44 49.34 -47.66
CA LYS A 33 19.72 47.90 -47.81
C LYS A 33 20.38 47.28 -46.57
N LYS A 34 21.36 47.99 -45.98
CA LYS A 34 22.01 47.56 -44.73
C LYS A 34 20.99 47.45 -43.59
N LYS A 35 20.15 48.49 -43.42
CA LYS A 35 19.07 48.51 -42.39
C LYS A 35 18.05 47.40 -42.62
N TYR A 36 17.63 47.17 -43.86
CA TYR A 36 16.72 46.05 -44.21
C TYR A 36 17.33 44.69 -43.86
N ASN A 37 18.57 44.43 -44.26
CA ASN A 37 19.23 43.15 -43.95
C ASN A 37 19.43 42.91 -42.43
N ALA A 38 19.76 43.97 -41.69
CA ALA A 38 19.84 43.89 -40.22
C ALA A 38 18.48 43.62 -39.57
N GLY A 39 17.40 44.27 -40.07
CA GLY A 39 16.03 44.02 -39.62
C GLY A 39 15.59 42.60 -39.93
N LYS A 40 15.92 42.11 -41.13
CA LYS A 40 15.60 40.71 -41.48
C LYS A 40 16.26 39.69 -40.55
N LYS A 41 17.56 39.86 -40.25
CA LYS A 41 18.27 38.98 -39.31
C LYS A 41 17.63 38.97 -37.92
N LYS A 42 17.24 40.17 -37.42
CA LYS A 42 16.53 40.27 -36.13
C LYS A 42 15.18 39.57 -36.14
N LEU A 43 14.41 39.72 -37.22
CA LEU A 43 13.12 39.08 -37.38
C LEU A 43 13.25 37.52 -37.44
N ASP A 44 14.22 37.02 -38.21
CA ASP A 44 14.49 35.59 -38.32
C ASP A 44 14.92 34.99 -36.95
N ALA A 45 15.74 35.72 -36.19
CA ALA A 45 16.11 35.30 -34.82
C ALA A 45 14.89 35.28 -33.89
N ALA A 46 14.08 36.33 -33.87
CA ALA A 46 12.87 36.37 -33.03
C ALA A 46 11.85 35.28 -33.38
N LYS A 47 11.68 34.94 -34.68
CA LYS A 47 10.85 33.82 -35.12
C LYS A 47 11.36 32.48 -34.58
N LYS A 48 12.69 32.31 -34.62
CA LYS A 48 13.30 31.09 -34.09
C LYS A 48 13.11 30.96 -32.57
N GLU A 49 13.34 32.04 -31.81
CA GLU A 49 13.13 32.05 -30.35
C GLU A 49 11.67 31.75 -29.99
N LEU A 50 10.71 32.32 -30.73
CA LEU A 50 9.30 32.03 -30.54
C LEU A 50 8.97 30.53 -30.77
N GLU A 51 9.49 29.94 -31.84
CA GLU A 51 9.26 28.54 -32.19
C GLU A 51 9.91 27.62 -31.14
N ASP A 52 11.12 27.92 -30.71
CA ASP A 52 11.81 27.17 -29.67
C ASP A 52 11.07 27.28 -28.31
N GLY A 53 10.55 28.45 -27.95
CA GLY A 53 9.71 28.66 -26.78
C GLY A 53 8.42 27.84 -26.83
N LYS A 54 7.73 27.83 -27.99
CA LYS A 54 6.53 26.97 -28.18
C LYS A 54 6.83 25.48 -27.97
N LYS A 55 7.94 25.00 -28.52
CA LYS A 55 8.36 23.59 -28.37
C LYS A 55 8.67 23.26 -26.91
N GLN A 56 9.36 24.13 -26.18
CA GLN A 56 9.66 23.93 -24.77
C GLN A 56 8.38 23.86 -23.92
N ILE A 57 7.43 24.76 -24.15
CA ILE A 57 6.15 24.74 -23.44
C ILE A 57 5.35 23.46 -23.76
N ALA A 58 5.29 23.06 -25.03
CA ALA A 58 4.60 21.83 -25.43
C ALA A 58 5.24 20.59 -24.76
N ALA A 59 6.57 20.52 -24.74
CA ALA A 59 7.29 19.42 -24.10
C ALA A 59 7.06 19.41 -22.57
N GLY A 60 7.12 20.57 -21.92
CA GLY A 60 6.84 20.71 -20.50
C GLY A 60 5.41 20.31 -20.12
N LYS A 61 4.41 20.70 -20.94
CA LYS A 61 3.02 20.28 -20.75
C LYS A 61 2.87 18.75 -20.86
N ALA A 62 3.47 18.13 -21.87
CA ALA A 62 3.43 16.68 -22.05
C ALA A 62 4.08 15.93 -20.86
N GLU A 63 5.21 16.44 -20.36
CA GLU A 63 5.85 15.86 -19.17
C GLU A 63 4.95 15.95 -17.92
N LEU A 64 4.30 17.11 -17.70
CA LEU A 64 3.39 17.28 -16.58
C LEU A 64 2.12 16.42 -16.71
N GLU A 65 1.61 16.19 -17.91
CA GLU A 65 0.51 15.26 -18.15
C GLU A 65 0.89 13.82 -17.82
N GLN A 66 2.08 13.39 -18.22
CA GLN A 66 2.59 12.07 -17.86
C GLN A 66 2.71 11.92 -16.35
N LYS A 67 3.34 12.88 -15.66
CA LYS A 67 3.46 12.87 -14.19
C LYS A 67 2.09 12.84 -13.50
N GLN A 68 1.10 13.53 -14.04
CA GLN A 68 -0.27 13.49 -13.52
C GLN A 68 -0.90 12.11 -13.66
N GLN A 69 -0.68 11.42 -14.77
CA GLN A 69 -1.19 10.05 -14.97
C GLN A 69 -0.53 9.07 -14.01
N GLU A 70 0.80 9.15 -13.84
CA GLU A 70 1.54 8.33 -12.89
C GLU A 70 1.09 8.57 -11.45
N LEU A 71 0.86 9.83 -11.09
CA LEU A 71 0.34 10.22 -9.78
C LEU A 71 -1.05 9.65 -9.53
N ASN A 72 -1.97 9.78 -10.49
CA ASN A 72 -3.33 9.27 -10.37
C ASN A 72 -3.34 7.74 -10.23
N ALA A 73 -2.49 7.04 -10.97
CA ALA A 73 -2.31 5.59 -10.83
C ALA A 73 -1.79 5.20 -9.44
N GLY A 74 -0.81 5.94 -8.92
CA GLY A 74 -0.30 5.74 -7.57
C GLY A 74 -1.35 5.96 -6.48
N ILE A 75 -2.16 7.01 -6.61
CA ILE A 75 -3.29 7.29 -5.69
C ILE A 75 -4.30 6.13 -5.72
N ALA A 76 -4.68 5.64 -6.90
CA ALA A 76 -5.62 4.53 -7.03
C ALA A 76 -5.09 3.25 -6.34
N GLN A 77 -3.82 2.90 -6.54
CA GLN A 77 -3.19 1.75 -5.89
C GLN A 77 -3.18 1.86 -4.36
N ILE A 78 -2.93 3.07 -3.82
CA ILE A 78 -2.96 3.30 -2.38
C ILE A 78 -4.38 3.16 -1.84
N GLN A 79 -5.38 3.69 -2.53
CA GLN A 79 -6.79 3.57 -2.13
C GLN A 79 -7.25 2.10 -2.13
N GLU A 80 -6.87 1.31 -3.13
CA GLU A 80 -7.12 -0.14 -3.14
C GLU A 80 -6.42 -0.83 -1.97
N GLY A 81 -5.15 -0.47 -1.69
CA GLY A 81 -4.41 -0.97 -0.54
C GLY A 81 -5.07 -0.63 0.80
N GLN A 82 -5.60 0.60 0.95
CA GLN A 82 -6.34 1.01 2.14
C GLN A 82 -7.62 0.19 2.33
N GLN A 83 -8.39 -0.03 1.28
CA GLN A 83 -9.60 -0.86 1.34
C GLN A 83 -9.29 -2.31 1.72
N ALA A 84 -8.21 -2.88 1.17
CA ALA A 84 -7.78 -4.23 1.52
C ALA A 84 -7.39 -4.33 3.00
N VAL A 85 -6.63 -3.37 3.52
CA VAL A 85 -6.24 -3.29 4.93
C VAL A 85 -7.47 -3.13 5.83
N GLU A 86 -8.43 -2.28 5.48
CA GLU A 86 -9.67 -2.09 6.25
C GLU A 86 -10.51 -3.35 6.28
N THR A 87 -10.62 -4.07 5.17
CA THR A 87 -11.35 -5.34 5.10
C THR A 87 -10.71 -6.40 6.01
N GLN A 88 -9.38 -6.53 5.99
CA GLN A 88 -8.67 -7.46 6.85
C GLN A 88 -8.77 -7.09 8.33
N LEU A 89 -8.70 -5.80 8.66
CA LEU A 89 -8.91 -5.32 10.02
C LEU A 89 -10.30 -5.66 10.54
N ALA A 90 -11.34 -5.45 9.73
CA ALA A 90 -12.71 -5.78 10.10
C ALA A 90 -12.87 -7.29 10.35
N GLN A 91 -12.26 -8.14 9.51
CA GLN A 91 -12.28 -9.60 9.71
C GLN A 91 -11.61 -10.03 11.02
N LEU A 92 -10.43 -9.48 11.33
CA LEU A 92 -9.75 -9.79 12.59
C LEU A 92 -10.51 -9.27 13.80
N GLN A 93 -11.11 -8.07 13.72
CA GLN A 93 -11.95 -7.52 14.77
C GLN A 93 -13.22 -8.34 15.04
N GLU A 94 -13.73 -9.05 14.03
CA GLU A 94 -14.84 -10.00 14.19
C GLU A 94 -14.37 -11.34 14.78
N GLN A 95 -13.19 -11.81 14.43
CA GLN A 95 -12.63 -13.09 14.93
C GLN A 95 -12.19 -13.02 16.39
N ILE A 96 -11.60 -11.91 16.82
CA ILE A 96 -11.07 -11.74 18.18
C ILE A 96 -12.12 -12.03 19.25
N PRO A 97 -13.34 -11.47 19.26
CA PRO A 97 -14.37 -11.78 20.25
C PRO A 97 -14.82 -13.24 20.22
N GLN A 98 -14.80 -13.90 19.05
CA GLN A 98 -15.14 -15.32 18.94
C GLN A 98 -14.08 -16.20 19.61
N LEU A 99 -12.78 -15.87 19.43
CA LEU A 99 -11.68 -16.54 20.11
C LEU A 99 -11.74 -16.32 21.61
N GLU A 100 -11.98 -15.10 22.07
CA GLU A 100 -12.14 -14.77 23.49
C GLU A 100 -13.31 -15.51 24.13
N ALA A 101 -14.45 -15.60 23.45
CA ALA A 101 -15.60 -16.35 23.91
C ALA A 101 -15.29 -17.84 23.98
N GLY A 102 -14.60 -18.42 23.00
CA GLY A 102 -14.15 -19.82 23.02
C GLY A 102 -13.20 -20.11 24.18
N ILE A 103 -12.23 -19.22 24.44
CA ILE A 103 -11.33 -19.33 25.59
C ILE A 103 -12.12 -19.29 26.89
N GLY A 104 -13.09 -18.37 27.02
CA GLY A 104 -13.94 -18.27 28.21
C GLY A 104 -14.77 -19.53 28.47
N GLN A 105 -15.28 -20.18 27.42
CA GLN A 105 -16.04 -21.45 27.56
C GLN A 105 -15.14 -22.61 28.04
N LEU A 106 -13.90 -22.66 27.61
CA LEU A 106 -12.96 -23.71 28.00
C LEU A 106 -12.34 -23.46 29.39
N GLN A 107 -12.36 -22.23 29.88
CA GLN A 107 -11.76 -21.87 31.17
C GLN A 107 -12.32 -22.68 32.33
N ALA A 108 -13.68 -22.86 32.40
CA ALA A 108 -14.33 -23.63 33.46
C ALA A 108 -13.92 -25.10 33.42
N ALA A 109 -13.75 -25.70 32.24
CA ALA A 109 -13.28 -27.08 32.09
C ALA A 109 -11.80 -27.22 32.52
N VAL A 110 -10.98 -26.24 32.23
CA VAL A 110 -9.54 -26.21 32.65
C VAL A 110 -9.41 -26.05 34.18
N GLU A 111 -10.25 -25.24 34.81
CA GLU A 111 -10.30 -25.09 36.27
C GLU A 111 -10.65 -26.39 36.97
N GLY A 112 -11.41 -27.29 36.33
CA GLY A 112 -11.72 -28.64 36.83
C GLY A 112 -10.57 -29.65 36.71
N LEU A 113 -9.49 -29.33 35.97
CA LEU A 113 -8.43 -30.30 35.65
C LEU A 113 -7.72 -30.83 36.91
N GLU A 114 -7.36 -29.97 37.86
CA GLU A 114 -6.70 -30.36 39.11
C GLU A 114 -7.63 -31.25 39.98
N ALA A 115 -8.90 -30.90 40.07
CA ALA A 115 -9.89 -31.70 40.79
C ALA A 115 -10.06 -33.10 40.16
N ALA A 116 -10.13 -33.17 38.81
CA ALA A 116 -10.21 -34.44 38.09
C ALA A 116 -8.95 -35.30 38.28
N GLN A 117 -7.75 -34.71 38.28
CA GLN A 117 -6.51 -35.43 38.57
C GLN A 117 -6.47 -35.98 39.97
N ASN A 118 -6.90 -35.18 40.95
CA ASN A 118 -6.98 -35.64 42.35
C ASN A 118 -8.01 -36.73 42.54
N ALA A 119 -9.16 -36.67 41.87
CA ALA A 119 -10.19 -37.71 41.92
C ALA A 119 -9.68 -39.04 41.36
N VAL A 120 -8.98 -39.00 40.22
CA VAL A 120 -8.37 -40.21 39.62
C VAL A 120 -7.36 -40.83 40.61
N ALA A 121 -6.43 -40.01 41.16
CA ALA A 121 -5.42 -40.49 42.10
C ALA A 121 -6.04 -41.13 43.36
N GLN A 122 -7.12 -40.56 43.91
CA GLN A 122 -7.84 -41.10 45.05
C GLN A 122 -8.54 -42.44 44.71
N LEU A 123 -9.15 -42.54 43.52
CA LEU A 123 -9.83 -43.74 43.08
C LEU A 123 -8.84 -44.83 42.73
N GLU A 124 -7.67 -44.52 42.17
CA GLU A 124 -6.59 -45.49 41.95
C GLU A 124 -6.10 -46.10 43.28
N ALA A 125 -5.93 -45.26 44.31
CA ALA A 125 -5.59 -45.74 45.66
C ALA A 125 -6.68 -46.63 46.26
N ALA A 126 -7.97 -46.24 46.07
CA ALA A 126 -9.11 -47.03 46.49
C ALA A 126 -9.22 -48.39 45.76
N VAL A 127 -8.90 -48.44 44.47
CA VAL A 127 -8.82 -49.69 43.69
C VAL A 127 -7.79 -50.62 44.29
N GLN A 128 -6.59 -50.15 44.65
CA GLN A 128 -5.52 -50.93 45.28
C GLN A 128 -5.99 -51.47 46.62
N GLU A 129 -6.65 -50.67 47.45
CA GLU A 129 -7.20 -51.07 48.73
C GLU A 129 -8.26 -52.21 48.59
N LYS A 130 -9.21 -51.97 47.67
CA LYS A 130 -10.29 -53.00 47.41
C LYS A 130 -9.72 -54.24 46.76
N GLN A 131 -8.70 -54.14 45.93
CA GLN A 131 -8.04 -55.32 45.36
C GLN A 131 -7.36 -56.18 46.45
N SER A 132 -6.70 -55.55 47.42
CA SER A 132 -6.13 -56.23 48.57
C SER A 132 -7.22 -56.88 49.45
N ALA A 133 -8.39 -56.25 49.60
CA ALA A 133 -9.50 -56.78 50.34
C ALA A 133 -10.08 -58.04 49.63
N VAL A 134 -10.17 -57.99 48.29
CA VAL A 134 -10.61 -59.19 47.49
C VAL A 134 -9.61 -60.34 47.66
N GLU A 135 -8.29 -60.05 47.58
CA GLU A 135 -7.25 -61.05 47.78
C GLU A 135 -7.31 -61.67 49.18
N ALA A 136 -7.51 -60.84 50.23
CA ALA A 136 -7.71 -61.33 51.61
C ALA A 136 -9.01 -62.21 51.79
N ALA A 137 -10.12 -61.75 51.22
CA ALA A 137 -11.38 -62.49 51.24
C ALA A 137 -11.27 -63.82 50.48
N GLN A 138 -10.55 -63.83 49.35
CA GLN A 138 -10.29 -65.04 48.57
C GLN A 138 -9.48 -66.06 49.39
N ALA A 139 -8.37 -65.59 50.01
CA ALA A 139 -7.53 -66.46 50.87
C ALA A 139 -8.31 -67.00 52.04
N ALA A 140 -9.15 -66.21 52.71
CA ALA A 140 -9.99 -66.66 53.83
C ALA A 140 -11.03 -67.64 53.36
N ARG A 141 -11.66 -67.52 52.21
CA ARG A 141 -12.59 -68.45 51.62
C ARG A 141 -11.89 -69.79 51.29
N ASP A 142 -10.69 -69.77 50.72
CA ASP A 142 -9.92 -70.93 50.34
C ASP A 142 -9.48 -71.73 51.61
N GLU A 143 -9.05 -71.02 52.66
CA GLU A 143 -8.75 -71.64 53.98
C GLU A 143 -10.04 -72.27 54.61
N ALA A 144 -11.14 -71.54 54.57
CA ALA A 144 -12.44 -72.08 55.04
C ALA A 144 -12.89 -73.34 54.29
N ALA A 145 -12.73 -73.36 52.94
CA ALA A 145 -13.06 -74.55 52.12
C ALA A 145 -12.20 -75.76 52.53
N GLN A 146 -10.93 -75.60 52.79
CA GLN A 146 -10.07 -76.69 53.32
C GLN A 146 -10.50 -77.19 54.69
N LYS A 147 -10.94 -76.30 55.58
CA LYS A 147 -11.49 -76.69 56.90
C LYS A 147 -12.78 -77.39 56.77
N VAL A 148 -13.66 -77.14 55.81
CA VAL A 148 -14.87 -77.94 55.54
C VAL A 148 -14.48 -79.32 55.06
N GLU A 149 -13.51 -79.45 54.15
CA GLU A 149 -12.99 -80.74 53.70
C GLU A 149 -12.44 -81.57 54.84
N ASN A 150 -11.82 -80.91 55.84
CA ASN A 150 -11.31 -81.61 57.06
C ASN A 150 -12.36 -81.83 58.12
N GLY A 151 -13.62 -81.38 57.91
CA GLY A 151 -14.70 -81.53 58.88
C GLY A 151 -14.63 -80.58 60.09
N GLU A 152 -13.83 -79.52 60.02
CA GLU A 152 -13.62 -78.48 61.04
C GLU A 152 -14.66 -77.35 60.96
N LEU A 153 -15.22 -77.07 59.75
CA LEU A 153 -16.24 -76.10 59.48
C LEU A 153 -17.42 -76.73 58.73
N THR A 154 -18.60 -76.14 58.79
CA THR A 154 -19.81 -76.52 58.08
C THR A 154 -19.86 -75.75 56.69
N GLU A 155 -20.63 -76.31 55.73
CA GLU A 155 -20.92 -75.68 54.46
C GLU A 155 -21.67 -74.37 54.65
N GLU A 156 -22.48 -74.20 55.69
CA GLU A 156 -23.18 -72.94 56.00
C GLU A 156 -22.21 -71.86 56.47
N GLU A 157 -21.14 -72.16 57.18
CA GLU A 157 -20.08 -71.22 57.57
C GLU A 157 -19.22 -70.89 56.37
N LEU A 158 -18.94 -71.79 55.41
CA LEU A 158 -18.27 -71.51 54.16
C LEU A 158 -19.06 -70.52 53.31
N ALA A 159 -20.39 -70.65 53.24
CA ALA A 159 -21.25 -69.73 52.51
C ALA A 159 -21.09 -68.26 53.00
N GLY A 160 -20.78 -68.07 54.30
CA GLY A 160 -20.45 -66.69 54.83
C GLY A 160 -19.19 -66.10 54.24
N TYR A 161 -18.13 -66.90 54.03
CA TYR A 161 -16.86 -66.43 53.37
C TYR A 161 -17.08 -66.22 51.88
N GLU A 162 -17.90 -67.02 51.20
CA GLU A 162 -18.25 -66.78 49.79
C GLU A 162 -19.06 -65.51 49.62
N GLN A 163 -19.96 -65.19 50.51
CA GLN A 163 -20.72 -63.95 50.52
C GLN A 163 -19.78 -62.71 50.74
N ALA A 164 -18.82 -62.86 51.68
CA ALA A 164 -17.83 -61.79 51.94
C ALA A 164 -16.94 -61.55 50.71
N LEU A 165 -16.50 -62.60 50.01
CA LEU A 165 -15.77 -62.51 48.77
C LEU A 165 -16.60 -61.81 47.67
N ALA A 166 -17.85 -62.26 47.48
CA ALA A 166 -18.73 -61.64 46.49
C ALA A 166 -18.96 -60.13 46.76
N GLN A 167 -19.11 -59.77 48.06
CA GLN A 167 -19.23 -58.35 48.43
C GLN A 167 -17.95 -57.59 48.13
N ALA A 168 -16.76 -58.10 48.47
CA ALA A 168 -15.48 -57.40 48.16
C ALA A 168 -15.27 -57.22 46.65
N GLN A 169 -15.66 -58.22 45.83
CA GLN A 169 -15.62 -58.14 44.38
C GLN A 169 -16.57 -57.09 43.85
N ALA A 170 -17.77 -56.98 44.35
CA ALA A 170 -18.76 -55.99 43.97
C ALA A 170 -18.27 -54.54 44.33
N GLU A 171 -17.65 -54.42 45.50
CA GLU A 171 -17.06 -53.15 45.90
C GLU A 171 -15.89 -52.72 44.99
N LEU A 172 -15.00 -53.65 44.60
CA LEU A 172 -13.93 -53.41 43.63
C LEU A 172 -14.47 -52.98 42.25
N GLU A 173 -15.51 -53.67 41.75
CA GLU A 173 -16.16 -53.36 40.49
C GLU A 173 -16.78 -51.96 40.53
N ALA A 174 -17.42 -51.55 41.62
CA ALA A 174 -17.99 -50.21 41.78
C ALA A 174 -16.91 -49.14 41.76
N VAL A 175 -15.78 -49.34 42.43
CA VAL A 175 -14.65 -48.38 42.43
C VAL A 175 -13.98 -48.33 41.07
N ASN A 176 -13.81 -49.45 40.37
CA ASN A 176 -13.31 -49.47 38.99
C ASN A 176 -14.24 -48.71 38.04
N GLY A 177 -15.55 -48.81 38.16
CA GLY A 177 -16.53 -48.04 37.43
C GLY A 177 -16.40 -46.54 37.69
N ALA A 178 -16.22 -46.14 38.95
CA ALA A 178 -15.98 -44.74 39.31
C ALA A 178 -14.64 -44.21 38.77
N LEU A 179 -13.59 -45.03 38.81
CA LEU A 179 -12.29 -44.69 38.24
C LEU A 179 -12.38 -44.45 36.72
N ALA A 180 -13.07 -45.30 35.99
CA ALA A 180 -13.27 -45.15 34.56
C ALA A 180 -13.98 -43.80 34.23
N GLN A 181 -15.03 -43.43 34.98
CA GLN A 181 -15.71 -42.14 34.82
C GLN A 181 -14.82 -40.95 35.17
N ALA A 182 -14.00 -41.05 36.21
CA ALA A 182 -13.05 -40.00 36.58
C ALA A 182 -11.96 -39.81 35.51
N GLN A 183 -11.46 -40.90 34.95
CA GLN A 183 -10.48 -40.86 33.83
C GLN A 183 -11.07 -40.24 32.57
N GLU A 184 -12.34 -40.51 32.24
CA GLU A 184 -13.03 -39.86 31.13
C GLU A 184 -13.15 -38.35 31.37
N SER A 185 -13.53 -37.93 32.57
CA SER A 185 -13.59 -36.53 32.97
C SER A 185 -12.22 -35.84 32.88
N LEU A 186 -11.16 -36.50 33.34
CA LEU A 186 -9.79 -36.00 33.26
C LEU A 186 -9.35 -35.79 31.80
N ASN A 187 -9.64 -36.78 30.93
CA ASN A 187 -9.33 -36.67 29.51
C ASN A 187 -10.07 -35.48 28.85
N ALA A 188 -11.34 -35.26 29.19
CA ALA A 188 -12.11 -34.13 28.70
C ALA A 188 -11.49 -32.79 29.14
N CYS A 189 -11.08 -32.66 30.40
CA CYS A 189 -10.40 -31.47 30.93
C CYS A 189 -9.04 -31.24 30.23
N GLN A 190 -8.26 -32.29 29.97
CA GLN A 190 -6.98 -32.21 29.27
C GLN A 190 -7.18 -31.74 27.81
N GLN A 191 -8.18 -32.25 27.12
CA GLN A 191 -8.53 -31.81 25.77
C GLN A 191 -8.95 -30.35 25.75
N ALA A 192 -9.75 -29.91 26.72
CA ALA A 192 -10.14 -28.51 26.86
C ALA A 192 -8.93 -27.60 27.10
N ALA A 193 -7.97 -28.03 27.93
CA ALA A 193 -6.73 -27.28 28.17
C ALA A 193 -5.89 -27.12 26.90
N ALA A 194 -5.75 -28.18 26.11
CA ALA A 194 -5.05 -28.13 24.82
C ALA A 194 -5.72 -27.18 23.82
N GLN A 195 -7.05 -27.29 23.69
CA GLN A 195 -7.83 -26.38 22.82
C GLN A 195 -7.74 -24.94 23.27
N LYS A 196 -7.82 -24.68 24.60
CA LYS A 196 -7.65 -23.31 25.13
C LYS A 196 -6.28 -22.74 24.75
N THR A 197 -5.22 -23.50 24.87
CA THR A 197 -3.85 -23.05 24.50
C THR A 197 -3.77 -22.71 23.01
N GLU A 198 -4.39 -23.49 22.14
CA GLU A 198 -4.47 -23.21 20.70
C GLU A 198 -5.25 -21.93 20.41
N LEU A 199 -6.40 -21.72 21.05
CA LEU A 199 -7.18 -20.49 20.90
C LEU A 199 -6.43 -19.25 21.41
N GLU A 200 -5.70 -19.36 22.51
CA GLU A 200 -4.84 -18.27 23.03
C GLU A 200 -3.72 -17.91 22.05
N ALA A 201 -3.09 -18.90 21.42
CA ALA A 201 -2.10 -18.67 20.37
C ALA A 201 -2.72 -17.96 19.15
N ASN A 202 -3.89 -18.40 18.72
CA ASN A 202 -4.63 -17.78 17.62
C ASN A 202 -5.05 -16.34 17.94
N LEU A 203 -5.50 -16.09 19.18
CA LEU A 203 -5.83 -14.74 19.65
C LEU A 203 -4.60 -13.82 19.64
N SER A 204 -3.46 -14.32 20.10
CA SER A 204 -2.20 -13.58 20.07
C SER A 204 -1.79 -13.24 18.63
N ALA A 205 -1.90 -14.18 17.70
CA ALA A 205 -1.63 -13.97 16.29
C ALA A 205 -2.59 -12.96 15.65
N ALA A 206 -3.87 -13.02 15.98
CA ALA A 206 -4.89 -12.07 15.51
C ALA A 206 -4.58 -10.63 15.99
N ASN A 207 -4.24 -10.45 17.26
CA ASN A 207 -3.87 -9.15 17.82
C ASN A 207 -2.59 -8.58 17.15
N ALA A 208 -1.56 -9.39 16.96
CA ALA A 208 -0.36 -9.00 16.22
C ALA A 208 -0.67 -8.62 14.77
N GLY A 209 -1.60 -9.32 14.14
CA GLY A 209 -2.13 -8.99 12.82
C GLY A 209 -2.79 -7.61 12.78
N VAL A 210 -3.61 -7.29 13.79
CA VAL A 210 -4.24 -5.96 13.92
C VAL A 210 -3.20 -4.85 14.03
N GLU A 211 -2.17 -5.02 14.86
CA GLU A 211 -1.09 -4.03 15.01
C GLU A 211 -0.35 -3.82 13.68
N THR A 212 -0.02 -4.91 12.98
CA THR A 212 0.66 -4.85 11.68
C THR A 212 -0.19 -4.11 10.64
N LEU A 213 -1.48 -4.38 10.56
CA LEU A 213 -2.40 -3.73 9.63
C LEU A 213 -2.62 -2.26 9.98
N GLN A 214 -2.65 -1.89 11.26
CA GLN A 214 -2.73 -0.50 11.70
C GLN A 214 -1.47 0.29 11.30
N ALA A 215 -0.29 -0.30 11.47
CA ALA A 215 0.97 0.29 11.01
C ALA A 215 0.95 0.50 9.49
N LYS A 216 0.49 -0.51 8.72
CA LYS A 216 0.34 -0.40 7.27
C LYS A 216 -0.65 0.68 6.84
N LYS A 217 -1.77 0.81 7.54
CA LYS A 217 -2.75 1.88 7.29
C LYS A 217 -2.11 3.27 7.47
N THR A 218 -1.28 3.44 8.49
CA THR A 218 -0.55 4.68 8.75
C THR A 218 0.46 4.98 7.65
N GLU A 219 1.23 3.98 7.20
CA GLU A 219 2.19 4.11 6.09
C GLU A 219 1.48 4.54 4.78
N LEU A 220 0.36 3.90 4.46
CA LEU A 220 -0.44 4.24 3.28
C LEU A 220 -1.00 5.68 3.36
N ALA A 221 -1.42 6.13 4.55
CA ALA A 221 -1.89 7.50 4.75
C ALA A 221 -0.76 8.53 4.53
N GLN A 222 0.45 8.28 5.04
CA GLN A 222 1.63 9.13 4.82
C GLN A 222 2.01 9.18 3.34
N THR A 223 1.95 8.04 2.66
CA THR A 223 2.24 7.98 1.22
C THR A 223 1.22 8.78 0.42
N LEU A 224 -0.06 8.73 0.77
CA LEU A 224 -1.12 9.53 0.14
C LEU A 224 -0.89 11.03 0.35
N GLU A 225 -0.45 11.45 1.53
CA GLU A 225 -0.09 12.83 1.82
C GLU A 225 1.07 13.32 0.94
N ASN A 226 2.12 12.51 0.76
CA ASN A 226 3.24 12.81 -0.12
C ASN A 226 2.79 12.93 -1.60
N LEU A 227 1.87 12.08 -2.06
CA LEU A 227 1.30 12.18 -3.40
C LEU A 227 0.46 13.45 -3.57
N SER A 228 -0.25 13.89 -2.53
CA SER A 228 -0.99 15.17 -2.55
C SER A 228 -0.06 16.37 -2.69
N ALA A 229 1.12 16.35 -2.05
CA ALA A 229 2.15 17.37 -2.26
C ALA A 229 2.68 17.38 -3.70
N ASN A 230 2.88 16.21 -4.31
CA ASN A 230 3.27 16.08 -5.71
C ASN A 230 2.17 16.63 -6.65
N GLN A 231 0.90 16.44 -6.34
CA GLN A 231 -0.22 17.04 -7.09
C GLN A 231 -0.10 18.57 -7.10
N THR A 232 0.14 19.16 -5.94
CA THR A 232 0.32 20.62 -5.83
C THR A 232 1.48 21.11 -6.70
N ALA A 233 2.62 20.40 -6.69
CA ALA A 233 3.78 20.76 -7.53
C ALA A 233 3.47 20.67 -9.04
N ILE A 234 2.68 19.67 -9.46
CA ILE A 234 2.22 19.54 -10.86
C ILE A 234 1.29 20.70 -11.23
N ASP A 235 0.36 21.08 -10.37
CA ASP A 235 -0.57 22.17 -10.64
C ASP A 235 0.13 23.53 -10.72
N GLU A 236 1.12 23.78 -9.84
CA GLU A 236 1.99 24.95 -9.93
C GLU A 236 2.81 24.96 -11.23
N GLY A 237 3.34 23.80 -11.64
CA GLY A 237 4.06 23.65 -12.90
C GLY A 237 3.19 23.96 -14.11
N LYS A 238 1.96 23.46 -14.13
CA LYS A 238 0.95 23.77 -15.17
C LYS A 238 0.61 25.25 -15.22
N ALA A 239 0.45 25.89 -14.06
CA ALA A 239 0.16 27.32 -13.98
C ALA A 239 1.31 28.16 -14.56
N LYS A 240 2.56 27.83 -14.22
CA LYS A 240 3.76 28.50 -14.79
C LYS A 240 3.84 28.35 -16.30
N LEU A 241 3.63 27.15 -16.84
CA LEU A 241 3.65 26.93 -18.29
C LEU A 241 2.53 27.68 -19.01
N ASN A 242 1.36 27.80 -18.42
CA ASN A 242 0.26 28.58 -18.98
C ASN A 242 0.59 30.08 -18.97
N GLU A 243 1.28 30.58 -17.94
CA GLU A 243 1.76 31.98 -17.89
C GLU A 243 2.81 32.24 -18.98
N GLU A 244 3.77 31.33 -19.18
CA GLU A 244 4.77 31.44 -20.25
C GLU A 244 4.11 31.39 -21.64
N GLU A 245 3.11 30.51 -21.85
CA GLU A 245 2.35 30.44 -23.08
C GLU A 245 1.62 31.76 -23.37
N ALA A 246 1.03 32.38 -22.35
CA ALA A 246 0.35 33.66 -22.50
C ALA A 246 1.28 34.78 -22.96
N LYS A 247 2.59 34.73 -22.63
CA LYS A 247 3.61 35.68 -23.09
C LYS A 247 3.93 35.52 -24.58
N LEU A 248 3.70 34.36 -25.19
CA LEU A 248 3.97 34.14 -26.61
C LEU A 248 3.02 34.94 -27.53
N GLY A 249 1.77 35.12 -27.14
CA GLY A 249 0.78 35.85 -27.92
C GLY A 249 1.18 37.30 -28.27
N PRO A 250 1.64 38.13 -27.32
CA PRO A 250 2.22 39.44 -27.59
C PRO A 250 3.43 39.37 -28.49
N ALA A 251 4.36 38.43 -28.28
CA ALA A 251 5.54 38.24 -29.12
C ALA A 251 5.21 37.91 -30.59
N GLU A 252 4.20 37.06 -30.81
CA GLU A 252 3.69 36.77 -32.15
C GLU A 252 3.17 38.02 -32.87
N LYS A 253 2.41 38.86 -32.17
CA LYS A 253 1.89 40.13 -32.73
C LYS A 253 2.99 41.08 -33.07
N GLU A 254 4.02 41.19 -32.23
CA GLU A 254 5.19 42.04 -32.49
C GLU A 254 5.99 41.54 -33.70
N ILE A 255 6.24 40.26 -33.82
CA ILE A 255 6.89 39.61 -34.97
C ILE A 255 6.08 39.91 -36.26
N ALA A 256 4.76 39.74 -36.24
CA ALA A 256 3.92 40.04 -37.40
C ALA A 256 3.96 41.52 -37.81
N ALA A 257 3.96 42.46 -36.85
CA ALA A 257 4.10 43.86 -37.10
C ALA A 257 5.47 44.23 -37.70
N ASN A 258 6.56 43.67 -37.16
CA ASN A 258 7.91 43.83 -37.65
C ASN A 258 8.08 43.25 -39.08
N GLU A 259 7.44 42.09 -39.37
CA GLU A 259 7.42 41.51 -40.71
C GLU A 259 6.75 42.41 -41.74
N LYS A 260 5.60 43.01 -41.38
CA LYS A 260 4.89 43.97 -42.21
C LYS A 260 5.75 45.20 -42.49
N THR A 261 6.36 45.78 -41.44
CA THR A 261 7.24 46.94 -41.56
C THR A 261 8.44 46.69 -42.47
N LEU A 262 9.03 45.48 -42.33
CA LEU A 262 10.16 45.07 -43.16
C LEU A 262 9.77 44.89 -44.63
N LYS A 263 8.58 44.30 -44.88
CA LYS A 263 8.04 44.18 -46.25
C LYS A 263 7.78 45.52 -46.92
N ASP A 264 7.25 46.49 -46.15
CA ASP A 264 7.01 47.84 -46.68
C ASP A 264 8.35 48.60 -46.92
N SER A 265 9.33 48.41 -46.05
CA SER A 265 10.69 48.96 -46.24
C SER A 265 11.33 48.37 -47.49
N LYS A 266 11.16 47.08 -47.76
CA LYS A 266 11.67 46.47 -49.00
C LYS A 266 11.03 47.08 -50.23
N LYS A 267 9.67 47.24 -50.26
CA LYS A 267 8.98 47.89 -51.38
C LYS A 267 9.49 49.30 -51.69
N LYS A 268 9.73 50.11 -50.62
CA LYS A 268 10.28 51.45 -50.76
C LYS A 268 11.68 51.41 -51.34
N LEU A 269 12.52 50.49 -50.90
CA LEU A 269 13.89 50.30 -51.37
C LEU A 269 13.93 49.89 -52.84
N ASP A 270 13.07 48.93 -53.24
CA ASP A 270 12.95 48.45 -54.60
C ASP A 270 12.40 49.55 -55.56
N ALA A 271 11.52 50.45 -55.06
CA ALA A 271 11.03 51.58 -55.79
C ALA A 271 12.09 52.70 -55.98
N SER A 272 12.99 52.88 -55.05
CA SER A 272 14.12 53.89 -55.15
C SER A 272 15.17 53.51 -56.20
N LEU A 273 15.22 52.20 -56.57
CA LEU A 273 16.10 51.74 -57.68
C LEU A 273 15.54 52.02 -59.08
N LYS A 274 14.23 52.30 -59.21
CA LYS A 274 13.54 52.48 -60.47
C LYS A 274 13.42 53.95 -60.90
N LYS A 275 13.80 54.86 -60.01
CA LYS A 275 13.90 56.29 -60.24
C LYS A 275 15.32 56.73 -60.59
#